data_b0da385424ffa59b883587a5dc47d22d
#
_entry.id   b0da385424ffa59b883587a5dc47d22d
#
_cell.length_a   1.000
_cell.length_b   1.000
_cell.length_c   1.000
_cell.angle_alpha   90.00
_cell.angle_beta   90.00
_cell.angle_gamma   90.00
#
_symmetry.space_group_name_H-M   'P 1'
#
loop_
_entity.id
_entity.type
_entity.pdbx_description
1 polymer ?
#
loop_
_entity_poly.entity_id
_entity_poly.type
_entity_poly.pdbx_seq_one_letter_code
_entity_poly.pdbx_strand_id
1 'polypeptide(L)'
;MDLLLNTLTEWLKELLAGAIASNLTGMVDSVNTKVGDIAAQVGQTPQGWNSGIFSMIQNLSNNVILPIAGIILALVMTMEFIRIIMDKNNMHDFDTWSILMWVFKTACAILIVSNTWNIVMAVFDVSQTVVNNAAGIIVGNTDIELVTEGLEETLMAMELSSLIGLWFQSMIVGVTMHILSIIIMLICFGRMIEIYLVTSVAPIPMSTMMNHEWSQMGQNYLRSLFALAFQGFLIIVCVAIYAVLVQNMVVESDISMAIWTVMGYTVLLCFTLFKTSSLARSVFNAH
;
A
#
# COMPACT_ATOMS: atom_id res chain seq x y z
N MET A 1 4.18 43.54 43.66
CA MET A 1 4.01 42.07 43.49
C MET A 1 3.16 41.78 42.27
N ASP A 2 2.06 42.49 42.06
CA ASP A 2 1.14 42.30 40.93
C ASP A 2 1.76 42.59 39.56
N LEU A 3 2.68 43.58 39.45
CA LEU A 3 3.35 43.90 38.21
C LEU A 3 4.30 42.77 37.75
N LEU A 4 5.03 42.15 38.67
CA LEU A 4 5.91 41.01 38.40
C LEU A 4 5.10 39.75 38.05
N LEU A 5 3.97 39.51 38.73
CA LEU A 5 3.07 38.40 38.41
C LEU A 5 2.45 38.56 37.02
N ASN A 6 2.01 39.77 36.64
CA ASN A 6 1.46 40.01 35.31
C ASN A 6 2.50 39.81 34.22
N THR A 7 3.72 40.32 34.40
CA THR A 7 4.82 40.17 33.43
C THR A 7 5.21 38.67 33.27
N LEU A 8 5.22 37.93 34.37
CA LEU A 8 5.51 36.48 34.34
C LEU A 8 4.39 35.71 33.63
N THR A 9 3.14 36.10 33.85
CA THR A 9 1.98 35.48 33.20
C THR A 9 1.96 35.74 31.70
N GLU A 10 2.27 36.99 31.28
CA GLU A 10 2.36 37.31 29.86
C GLU A 10 3.51 36.57 29.17
N TRP A 11 4.69 36.51 29.77
CA TRP A 11 5.81 35.76 29.25
C TRP A 11 5.49 34.25 29.14
N LEU A 12 4.81 33.68 30.12
CA LEU A 12 4.41 32.28 30.12
C LEU A 12 3.34 32.02 29.04
N LYS A 13 2.42 32.93 28.81
CA LYS A 13 1.43 32.85 27.74
C LYS A 13 2.10 32.88 26.36
N GLU A 14 3.05 33.77 26.15
CA GLU A 14 3.80 33.88 24.91
C GLU A 14 4.57 32.57 24.60
N LEU A 15 5.25 32.03 25.60
CA LEU A 15 5.99 30.77 25.48
C LEU A 15 5.05 29.57 25.16
N LEU A 16 3.91 29.48 25.84
CA LEU A 16 2.93 28.43 25.60
C LEU A 16 2.24 28.58 24.23
N ALA A 17 1.85 29.79 23.86
CA ALA A 17 1.23 30.08 22.57
C ALA A 17 2.18 29.72 21.40
N GLY A 18 3.46 30.12 21.51
CA GLY A 18 4.47 29.74 20.52
C GLY A 18 4.71 28.23 20.44
N ALA A 19 4.75 27.55 21.58
CA ALA A 19 4.89 26.09 21.61
C ALA A 19 3.67 25.36 20.98
N ILE A 20 2.45 25.83 21.27
CA ILE A 20 1.21 25.30 20.68
C ILE A 20 1.19 25.56 19.17
N ALA A 21 1.48 26.78 18.72
CA ALA A 21 1.54 27.14 17.32
C ALA A 21 2.57 26.27 16.56
N SER A 22 3.75 26.08 17.14
CA SER A 22 4.78 25.19 16.58
C SER A 22 4.32 23.74 16.49
N ASN A 23 3.66 23.22 17.52
CA ASN A 23 3.11 21.85 17.51
C ASN A 23 2.03 21.69 16.43
N LEU A 24 1.12 22.66 16.29
CA LEU A 24 0.06 22.64 15.28
C LEU A 24 0.60 22.70 13.85
N THR A 25 1.54 23.63 13.61
CA THR A 25 2.24 23.72 12.31
C THR A 25 2.95 22.40 12.00
N GLY A 26 3.69 21.85 12.97
CA GLY A 26 4.36 20.57 12.82
C GLY A 26 3.41 19.38 12.58
N MET A 27 2.17 19.45 13.10
CA MET A 27 1.14 18.44 12.81
C MET A 27 0.68 18.51 11.36
N VAL A 28 0.41 19.69 10.81
CA VAL A 28 -0.03 19.87 9.42
C VAL A 28 1.10 19.53 8.44
N ASP A 29 2.31 19.99 8.71
CA ASP A 29 3.49 19.61 7.92
C ASP A 29 3.70 18.09 7.94
N SER A 30 3.48 17.45 9.08
CA SER A 30 3.52 16.00 9.21
C SER A 30 2.44 15.30 8.39
N VAL A 31 1.24 15.87 8.28
CA VAL A 31 0.16 15.33 7.42
C VAL A 31 0.53 15.46 5.96
N ASN A 32 0.94 16.64 5.50
CA ASN A 32 1.33 16.89 4.11
C ASN A 32 2.51 16.01 3.69
N THR A 33 3.54 15.92 4.53
CA THR A 33 4.70 15.06 4.31
C THR A 33 4.29 13.59 4.21
N LYS A 34 3.41 13.10 5.10
CA LYS A 34 2.94 11.71 5.06
C LYS A 34 2.16 11.38 3.80
N VAL A 35 1.28 12.28 3.36
CA VAL A 35 0.52 12.10 2.10
C VAL A 35 1.49 11.95 0.94
N GLY A 36 2.50 12.82 0.85
CA GLY A 36 3.55 12.77 -0.18
C GLY A 36 4.42 11.52 -0.09
N ASP A 37 4.88 11.15 1.10
CA ASP A 37 5.74 9.99 1.35
C ASP A 37 5.02 8.67 1.02
N ILE A 38 3.76 8.52 1.42
CA ILE A 38 2.96 7.33 1.10
C ILE A 38 2.78 7.24 -0.41
N ALA A 39 2.41 8.33 -1.08
CA ALA A 39 2.24 8.37 -2.52
C ALA A 39 3.54 7.99 -3.24
N ALA A 40 4.68 8.55 -2.82
CA ALA A 40 5.98 8.24 -3.38
C ALA A 40 6.38 6.77 -3.18
N GLN A 41 6.18 6.21 -1.97
CA GLN A 41 6.54 4.82 -1.67
C GLN A 41 5.65 3.81 -2.39
N VAL A 42 4.34 4.06 -2.40
CA VAL A 42 3.37 3.17 -3.04
C VAL A 42 3.47 3.24 -4.57
N GLY A 43 3.90 4.39 -5.10
CA GLY A 43 4.15 4.62 -6.52
C GLY A 43 5.48 4.05 -7.03
N GLN A 44 6.33 3.42 -6.21
CA GLN A 44 7.58 2.81 -6.67
C GLN A 44 7.36 1.40 -7.24
N THR A 45 8.12 1.06 -8.30
CA THR A 45 8.23 -0.34 -8.76
C THR A 45 9.02 -1.17 -7.73
N PRO A 46 8.85 -2.50 -7.70
CA PRO A 46 9.71 -3.37 -6.91
C PRO A 46 11.21 -3.15 -7.21
N GLN A 47 11.58 -2.94 -8.47
CA GLN A 47 12.96 -2.65 -8.86
C GLN A 47 13.45 -1.29 -8.34
N GLY A 48 12.60 -0.26 -8.40
CA GLY A 48 12.94 1.10 -7.95
C GLY A 48 13.04 1.24 -6.44
N TRP A 49 12.28 0.42 -5.68
CA TRP A 49 12.28 0.47 -4.23
C TRP A 49 13.61 0.00 -3.62
N ASN A 50 14.12 -1.15 -4.08
CA ASN A 50 15.45 -1.64 -3.67
C ASN A 50 16.02 -2.60 -4.72
N SER A 51 16.96 -2.12 -5.53
CA SER A 51 17.57 -2.88 -6.61
C SER A 51 18.38 -4.10 -6.13
N GLY A 52 18.95 -4.05 -4.92
CA GLY A 52 19.69 -5.16 -4.32
C GLY A 52 18.77 -6.32 -3.93
N ILE A 53 17.67 -6.02 -3.23
CA ILE A 53 16.65 -7.01 -2.86
C ILE A 53 16.00 -7.56 -4.14
N PHE A 54 15.64 -6.70 -5.09
CA PHE A 54 15.07 -7.10 -6.36
C PHE A 54 15.93 -8.13 -7.09
N SER A 55 17.23 -7.84 -7.28
CA SER A 55 18.17 -8.74 -7.95
C SER A 55 18.35 -10.07 -7.21
N MET A 56 18.38 -10.03 -5.87
CA MET A 56 18.45 -11.23 -5.05
C MET A 56 17.22 -12.11 -5.24
N ILE A 57 16.02 -11.54 -5.17
CA ILE A 57 14.76 -12.27 -5.34
C ILE A 57 14.60 -12.79 -6.77
N GLN A 58 15.01 -12.02 -7.78
CA GLN A 58 15.02 -12.45 -9.17
C GLN A 58 15.93 -13.66 -9.37
N ASN A 59 17.15 -13.62 -8.81
CA ASN A 59 18.08 -14.75 -8.87
C ASN A 59 17.54 -15.99 -8.15
N LEU A 60 16.88 -15.81 -6.99
CA LEU A 60 16.23 -16.88 -6.26
C LEU A 60 15.11 -17.53 -7.10
N SER A 61 14.23 -16.71 -7.67
CA SER A 61 13.13 -17.16 -8.51
C SER A 61 13.63 -17.92 -9.74
N ASN A 62 14.62 -17.37 -10.45
CA ASN A 62 15.09 -17.94 -11.71
C ASN A 62 16.00 -19.15 -11.54
N ASN A 63 16.87 -19.18 -10.52
CA ASN A 63 17.87 -20.21 -10.37
C ASN A 63 17.45 -21.35 -9.42
N VAL A 64 16.51 -21.11 -8.51
CA VAL A 64 16.07 -22.11 -7.54
C VAL A 64 14.62 -22.54 -7.80
N ILE A 65 13.71 -21.60 -7.95
CA ILE A 65 12.27 -21.92 -8.05
C ILE A 65 11.88 -22.34 -9.46
N LEU A 66 12.40 -21.69 -10.49
CA LEU A 66 12.08 -22.00 -11.88
C LEU A 66 12.43 -23.44 -12.29
N PRO A 67 13.59 -24.03 -11.90
CA PRO A 67 13.86 -25.43 -12.16
C PRO A 67 12.84 -26.38 -11.49
N ILE A 68 12.42 -26.09 -10.26
CA ILE A 68 11.39 -26.85 -9.55
C ILE A 68 10.05 -26.76 -10.30
N ALA A 69 9.68 -25.56 -10.73
CA ALA A 69 8.48 -25.33 -11.52
C ALA A 69 8.53 -26.09 -12.87
N GLY A 70 9.70 -26.23 -13.47
CA GLY A 70 9.92 -27.05 -14.67
C GLY A 70 9.62 -28.53 -14.44
N ILE A 71 10.03 -29.08 -13.30
CA ILE A 71 9.72 -30.47 -12.91
C ILE A 71 8.21 -30.63 -12.70
N ILE A 72 7.58 -29.69 -11.98
CA ILE A 72 6.13 -29.70 -11.76
C ILE A 72 5.39 -29.59 -13.10
N LEU A 73 5.83 -28.72 -14.00
CA LEU A 73 5.25 -28.57 -15.33
C LEU A 73 5.33 -29.87 -16.13
N ALA A 74 6.49 -30.57 -16.12
CA ALA A 74 6.64 -31.83 -16.79
C ALA A 74 5.68 -32.89 -16.26
N LEU A 75 5.53 -33.00 -14.92
CA LEU A 75 4.59 -33.89 -14.28
C LEU A 75 3.13 -33.56 -14.68
N VAL A 76 2.76 -32.30 -14.58
CA VAL A 76 1.41 -31.81 -14.89
C VAL A 76 1.04 -32.04 -16.33
N MET A 77 1.96 -31.78 -17.28
CA MET A 77 1.71 -32.02 -18.70
C MET A 77 1.69 -33.51 -19.06
N THR A 78 2.45 -34.37 -18.36
CA THR A 78 2.37 -35.82 -18.50
C THR A 78 1.02 -36.36 -18.03
N MET A 79 0.51 -35.88 -16.89
CA MET A 79 -0.83 -36.23 -16.41
C MET A 79 -1.94 -35.80 -17.38
N GLU A 80 -1.83 -34.60 -17.94
CA GLU A 80 -2.77 -34.11 -18.96
C GLU A 80 -2.75 -34.98 -20.21
N PHE A 81 -1.57 -35.45 -20.63
CA PHE A 81 -1.43 -36.37 -21.75
C PHE A 81 -2.08 -37.73 -21.47
N ILE A 82 -1.81 -38.33 -20.30
CA ILE A 82 -2.45 -39.60 -19.88
C ILE A 82 -3.97 -39.43 -19.87
N ARG A 83 -4.49 -38.34 -19.39
CA ARG A 83 -5.93 -38.05 -19.39
C ARG A 83 -6.51 -38.02 -20.80
N ILE A 84 -5.86 -37.32 -21.74
CA ILE A 84 -6.32 -37.30 -23.14
C ILE A 84 -6.40 -38.70 -23.73
N ILE A 85 -5.49 -39.61 -23.35
CA ILE A 85 -5.52 -41.02 -23.78
C ILE A 85 -6.67 -41.78 -23.12
N MET A 86 -6.90 -41.55 -21.82
CA MET A 86 -7.93 -42.27 -21.06
C MET A 86 -9.36 -41.83 -21.39
N ASP A 87 -9.59 -40.55 -21.67
CA ASP A 87 -10.91 -40.02 -22.02
C ASP A 87 -11.44 -40.56 -23.36
N LYS A 88 -10.54 -41.03 -24.23
CA LYS A 88 -10.89 -41.72 -25.50
C LYS A 88 -10.85 -43.22 -25.29
N ASN A 89 -11.97 -43.79 -24.88
CA ASN A 89 -12.17 -45.21 -24.49
C ASN A 89 -11.89 -46.24 -25.60
N ASN A 90 -11.51 -45.81 -26.83
CA ASN A 90 -11.12 -46.63 -27.95
C ASN A 90 -9.84 -46.12 -28.60
N MET A 91 -8.77 -46.91 -28.58
CA MET A 91 -7.50 -46.60 -29.27
C MET A 91 -7.65 -46.37 -30.80
N HIS A 92 -8.80 -46.69 -31.38
CA HIS A 92 -9.09 -46.50 -32.81
C HIS A 92 -9.47 -45.06 -33.18
N ASP A 93 -9.89 -44.23 -32.22
CA ASP A 93 -10.28 -42.83 -32.44
C ASP A 93 -9.19 -41.87 -32.00
N PHE A 94 -7.92 -42.23 -32.08
CA PHE A 94 -6.80 -41.37 -31.70
C PHE A 94 -6.64 -40.27 -32.76
N ASP A 95 -7.30 -39.14 -32.51
CA ASP A 95 -7.27 -37.98 -33.40
C ASP A 95 -5.93 -37.23 -33.26
N THR A 96 -5.21 -37.15 -34.38
CA THR A 96 -3.94 -36.37 -34.49
C THR A 96 -4.09 -34.95 -33.99
N TRP A 97 -5.30 -34.38 -34.07
CA TRP A 97 -5.63 -33.07 -33.58
C TRP A 97 -5.47 -32.94 -32.07
N SER A 98 -5.86 -33.94 -31.30
CA SER A 98 -5.73 -33.92 -29.83
C SER A 98 -4.27 -33.91 -29.37
N ILE A 99 -3.40 -34.64 -30.09
CA ILE A 99 -1.94 -34.61 -29.84
C ILE A 99 -1.38 -33.23 -30.18
N LEU A 100 -1.75 -32.66 -31.32
CA LEU A 100 -1.29 -31.35 -31.75
C LEU A 100 -1.69 -30.27 -30.72
N MET A 101 -2.93 -30.31 -30.23
CA MET A 101 -3.40 -29.42 -29.20
C MET A 101 -2.64 -29.56 -27.88
N TRP A 102 -2.30 -30.80 -27.48
CA TRP A 102 -1.47 -31.05 -26.30
C TRP A 102 -0.05 -30.45 -26.45
N VAL A 103 0.58 -30.70 -27.64
CA VAL A 103 1.90 -30.11 -27.94
C VAL A 103 1.85 -28.60 -27.89
N PHE A 104 0.83 -27.97 -28.50
CA PHE A 104 0.65 -26.53 -28.45
C PHE A 104 0.46 -26.00 -27.03
N LYS A 105 -0.41 -26.65 -26.24
CA LYS A 105 -0.59 -26.32 -24.80
C LYS A 105 0.73 -26.40 -24.03
N THR A 106 1.51 -27.47 -24.27
CA THR A 106 2.80 -27.66 -23.60
C THR A 106 3.79 -26.57 -23.98
N ALA A 107 3.86 -26.20 -25.26
CA ALA A 107 4.72 -25.10 -25.72
C ALA A 107 4.32 -23.77 -25.08
N CYS A 108 3.02 -23.44 -25.03
CA CYS A 108 2.51 -22.25 -24.36
C CYS A 108 2.84 -22.27 -22.85
N ALA A 109 2.67 -23.42 -22.18
CA ALA A 109 2.99 -23.59 -20.77
C ALA A 109 4.48 -23.34 -20.47
N ILE A 110 5.38 -23.89 -21.29
CA ILE A 110 6.82 -23.66 -21.19
C ILE A 110 7.15 -22.15 -21.37
N LEU A 111 6.55 -21.47 -22.36
CA LEU A 111 6.76 -20.04 -22.57
C LEU A 111 6.27 -19.20 -21.40
N ILE A 112 5.12 -19.53 -20.81
CA ILE A 112 4.59 -18.82 -19.65
C ILE A 112 5.50 -19.02 -18.44
N VAL A 113 5.89 -20.26 -18.14
CA VAL A 113 6.71 -20.58 -16.96
C VAL A 113 8.10 -19.96 -17.09
N SER A 114 8.75 -20.06 -18.27
CA SER A 114 10.08 -19.48 -18.49
C SER A 114 10.08 -17.95 -18.44
N ASN A 115 8.96 -17.29 -18.75
CA ASN A 115 8.83 -15.82 -18.70
C ASN A 115 8.04 -15.32 -17.48
N THR A 116 7.82 -16.17 -16.47
CA THR A 116 7.00 -15.83 -15.29
C THR A 116 7.46 -14.52 -14.63
N TRP A 117 8.77 -14.34 -14.46
CA TRP A 117 9.31 -13.11 -13.86
C TRP A 117 8.86 -11.85 -14.61
N ASN A 118 9.02 -11.85 -15.93
CA ASN A 118 8.65 -10.72 -16.77
C ASN A 118 7.13 -10.45 -16.75
N ILE A 119 6.33 -11.52 -16.76
CA ILE A 119 4.86 -11.43 -16.68
C ILE A 119 4.43 -10.79 -15.35
N VAL A 120 5.01 -11.25 -14.25
CA VAL A 120 4.69 -10.72 -12.90
C VAL A 120 5.12 -9.26 -12.78
N MET A 121 6.32 -8.91 -13.25
CA MET A 121 6.79 -7.53 -13.22
C MET A 121 5.90 -6.61 -14.08
N ALA A 122 5.47 -7.05 -15.26
CA ALA A 122 4.55 -6.28 -16.10
C ALA A 122 3.23 -5.93 -15.38
N VAL A 123 2.70 -6.83 -14.53
CA VAL A 123 1.50 -6.56 -13.72
C VAL A 123 1.76 -5.40 -12.74
N PHE A 124 2.92 -5.39 -12.08
CA PHE A 124 3.29 -4.31 -11.17
C PHE A 124 3.57 -3.00 -11.88
N ASP A 125 4.19 -3.02 -13.08
CA ASP A 125 4.44 -1.82 -13.88
C ASP A 125 3.14 -1.14 -14.33
N VAL A 126 2.15 -1.94 -14.77
CA VAL A 126 0.80 -1.42 -15.11
C VAL A 126 0.13 -0.84 -13.87
N SER A 127 0.18 -1.55 -12.75
CA SER A 127 -0.40 -1.06 -11.48
C SER A 127 0.25 0.26 -11.03
N GLN A 128 1.57 0.37 -11.14
CA GLN A 128 2.28 1.59 -10.80
C GLN A 128 1.85 2.77 -11.67
N THR A 129 1.64 2.56 -12.95
CA THR A 129 1.14 3.62 -13.86
C THR A 129 -0.23 4.12 -13.36
N VAL A 130 -1.12 3.21 -12.94
CA VAL A 130 -2.42 3.57 -12.36
C VAL A 130 -2.26 4.34 -11.05
N VAL A 131 -1.38 3.89 -10.17
CA VAL A 131 -1.08 4.55 -8.87
C VAL A 131 -0.53 5.97 -9.09
N ASN A 132 0.44 6.14 -9.99
CA ASN A 132 1.06 7.43 -10.25
C ASN A 132 0.07 8.42 -10.90
N ASN A 133 -0.77 7.95 -11.81
CA ASN A 133 -1.82 8.79 -12.41
C ASN A 133 -2.84 9.22 -11.34
N ALA A 134 -3.24 8.32 -10.45
CA ALA A 134 -4.14 8.64 -9.34
C ALA A 134 -3.48 9.63 -8.36
N ALA A 135 -2.22 9.42 -7.99
CA ALA A 135 -1.47 10.32 -7.12
C ALA A 135 -1.33 11.74 -7.72
N GLY A 136 -1.11 11.83 -9.03
CA GLY A 136 -1.03 13.13 -9.74
C GLY A 136 -2.34 13.94 -9.68
N ILE A 137 -3.50 13.26 -9.72
CA ILE A 137 -4.81 13.91 -9.56
C ILE A 137 -5.01 14.39 -8.11
N ILE A 138 -4.50 13.66 -7.13
CA ILE A 138 -4.73 13.88 -5.72
C ILE A 138 -3.82 14.99 -5.20
N VAL A 139 -2.52 14.93 -5.46
CA VAL A 139 -1.51 15.90 -4.96
C VAL A 139 -1.82 17.32 -5.44
N GLY A 140 -2.38 17.48 -6.65
CA GLY A 140 -2.80 18.81 -7.14
C GLY A 140 -3.99 19.44 -6.40
N ASN A 141 -4.67 18.71 -5.52
CA ASN A 141 -5.90 19.15 -4.86
C ASN A 141 -5.83 19.09 -3.31
N THR A 142 -4.69 18.74 -2.72
CA THR A 142 -4.63 18.40 -1.29
C THR A 142 -3.54 19.12 -0.49
N ASP A 143 -3.01 20.25 -0.98
CA ASP A 143 -2.14 21.09 -0.17
C ASP A 143 -2.96 21.71 0.96
N ILE A 144 -2.69 21.27 2.19
CA ILE A 144 -3.32 21.79 3.40
C ILE A 144 -2.52 23.03 3.80
N GLU A 145 -3.04 24.22 3.53
CA GLU A 145 -2.53 25.46 4.08
C GLU A 145 -3.18 25.71 5.45
N LEU A 146 -2.36 25.76 6.48
CA LEU A 146 -2.79 26.31 7.76
C LEU A 146 -3.01 27.81 7.59
N VAL A 147 -4.22 28.26 7.90
CA VAL A 147 -4.45 29.69 8.14
C VAL A 147 -3.82 30.05 9.50
N THR A 148 -2.50 30.22 9.49
CA THR A 148 -1.73 30.61 10.69
C THR A 148 -1.92 32.08 11.04
N GLU A 149 -2.49 32.89 10.14
CA GLU A 149 -2.80 34.29 10.39
C GLU A 149 -3.87 34.39 11.48
N GLY A 150 -3.51 34.96 12.60
CA GLY A 150 -4.40 35.16 13.75
C GLY A 150 -4.41 33.99 14.77
N LEU A 151 -3.70 32.90 14.53
CA LEU A 151 -3.63 31.77 15.49
C LEU A 151 -2.94 32.21 16.80
N GLU A 152 -1.80 32.90 16.70
CA GLU A 152 -1.07 33.41 17.87
C GLU A 152 -1.89 34.45 18.63
N GLU A 153 -2.58 35.34 17.93
CA GLU A 153 -3.48 36.34 18.57
C GLU A 153 -4.63 35.66 19.31
N THR A 154 -5.22 34.62 18.70
CA THR A 154 -6.30 33.86 19.34
C THR A 154 -5.82 33.10 20.57
N LEU A 155 -4.61 32.51 20.52
CA LEU A 155 -4.00 31.85 21.66
C LEU A 155 -3.65 32.79 22.78
N MET A 156 -3.11 33.98 22.47
CA MET A 156 -2.77 35.01 23.45
C MET A 156 -4.02 35.60 24.15
N ALA A 157 -5.17 35.60 23.48
CA ALA A 157 -6.44 36.03 24.07
C ALA A 157 -7.03 35.02 25.07
N MET A 158 -6.55 33.77 25.09
CA MET A 158 -7.03 32.75 26.01
C MET A 158 -6.51 32.92 27.43
N GLU A 159 -7.23 32.32 28.40
CA GLU A 159 -6.74 32.24 29.78
C GLU A 159 -5.55 31.27 29.89
N LEU A 160 -4.64 31.55 30.81
CA LEU A 160 -3.43 30.73 31.04
C LEU A 160 -3.77 29.25 31.33
N SER A 161 -4.85 29.01 32.10
CA SER A 161 -5.33 27.67 32.40
C SER A 161 -5.71 26.87 31.14
N SER A 162 -6.38 27.53 30.19
CA SER A 162 -6.79 26.96 28.92
C SER A 162 -5.58 26.69 28.02
N LEU A 163 -4.60 27.58 27.98
CA LEU A 163 -3.35 27.40 27.23
C LEU A 163 -2.54 26.20 27.73
N ILE A 164 -2.41 26.03 29.05
CA ILE A 164 -1.72 24.88 29.63
C ILE A 164 -2.43 23.58 29.22
N GLY A 165 -3.77 23.54 29.29
CA GLY A 165 -4.56 22.40 28.83
C GLY A 165 -4.35 22.09 27.34
N LEU A 166 -4.34 23.10 26.50
CA LEU A 166 -4.16 23.00 25.06
C LEU A 166 -2.74 22.56 24.70
N TRP A 167 -1.73 23.06 25.39
CA TRP A 167 -0.34 22.63 25.24
C TRP A 167 -0.17 21.16 25.57
N PHE A 168 -0.75 20.69 26.67
CA PHE A 168 -0.68 19.28 27.05
C PHE A 168 -1.40 18.38 26.04
N GLN A 169 -2.57 18.82 25.54
CA GLN A 169 -3.28 18.11 24.46
C GLN A 169 -2.44 18.04 23.18
N SER A 170 -1.86 19.14 22.73
CA SER A 170 -1.05 19.19 21.52
C SER A 170 0.19 18.28 21.62
N MET A 171 0.80 18.18 22.81
CA MET A 171 1.91 17.27 23.07
C MET A 171 1.50 15.80 22.95
N ILE A 172 0.39 15.38 23.60
CA ILE A 172 -0.12 14.01 23.52
C ILE A 172 -0.44 13.65 22.07
N VAL A 173 -1.13 14.52 21.36
CA VAL A 173 -1.51 14.30 19.97
C VAL A 173 -0.27 14.22 19.08
N GLY A 174 0.72 15.09 19.27
CA GLY A 174 1.99 15.06 18.55
C GLY A 174 2.72 13.71 18.70
N VAL A 175 2.86 13.20 19.92
CA VAL A 175 3.45 11.87 20.18
C VAL A 175 2.64 10.77 19.49
N THR A 176 1.31 10.81 19.58
CA THR A 176 0.44 9.83 18.92
C THR A 176 0.60 9.88 17.41
N MET A 177 0.68 11.06 16.80
CA MET A 177 0.90 11.23 15.37
C MET A 177 2.25 10.65 14.90
N HIS A 178 3.31 10.76 15.71
CA HIS A 178 4.58 10.11 15.41
C HIS A 178 4.48 8.58 15.42
N ILE A 179 3.79 8.00 16.40
CA ILE A 179 3.56 6.55 16.47
C ILE A 179 2.76 6.08 15.25
N LEU A 180 1.69 6.78 14.90
CA LEU A 180 0.86 6.46 13.73
C LEU A 180 1.65 6.57 12.43
N SER A 181 2.58 7.53 12.33
CA SER A 181 3.49 7.68 11.18
C SER A 181 4.35 6.43 10.98
N ILE A 182 4.92 5.90 12.06
CA ILE A 182 5.72 4.67 12.01
C ILE A 182 4.86 3.49 11.56
N ILE A 183 3.63 3.38 12.07
CA ILE A 183 2.70 2.30 11.69
C ILE A 183 2.38 2.37 10.19
N ILE A 184 2.10 3.56 9.66
CA ILE A 184 1.82 3.75 8.22
C ILE A 184 3.03 3.34 7.37
N MET A 185 4.23 3.75 7.77
CA MET A 185 5.47 3.35 7.10
C MET A 185 5.65 1.82 7.09
N LEU A 186 5.38 1.16 8.22
CA LEU A 186 5.44 -0.30 8.31
C LEU A 186 4.44 -1.00 7.39
N ILE A 187 3.24 -0.44 7.21
CA ILE A 187 2.23 -0.97 6.27
C ILE A 187 2.75 -0.89 4.84
N CYS A 188 3.31 0.25 4.43
CA CYS A 188 3.86 0.43 3.08
C CYS A 188 5.04 -0.50 2.81
N PHE A 189 5.96 -0.64 3.76
CA PHE A 189 7.09 -1.56 3.64
C PHE A 189 6.66 -3.02 3.66
N GLY A 190 5.69 -3.37 4.50
CA GLY A 190 5.10 -4.70 4.57
C GLY A 190 4.51 -5.14 3.23
N ARG A 191 3.83 -4.23 2.53
CA ARG A 191 3.33 -4.48 1.17
C ARG A 191 4.47 -4.81 0.19
N MET A 192 5.58 -4.06 0.21
CA MET A 192 6.72 -4.31 -0.68
C MET A 192 7.37 -5.66 -0.40
N ILE A 193 7.50 -6.03 0.87
CA ILE A 193 7.99 -7.35 1.28
C ILE A 193 7.04 -8.46 0.78
N GLU A 194 5.73 -8.27 0.93
CA GLU A 194 4.71 -9.22 0.43
C GLU A 194 4.82 -9.40 -1.09
N ILE A 195 5.03 -8.30 -1.85
CA ILE A 195 5.28 -8.35 -3.30
C ILE A 195 6.49 -9.24 -3.62
N TYR A 196 7.62 -9.04 -2.96
CA TYR A 196 8.81 -9.86 -3.19
C TYR A 196 8.61 -11.33 -2.82
N LEU A 197 7.94 -11.62 -1.71
CA LEU A 197 7.65 -13.00 -1.29
C LEU A 197 6.75 -13.72 -2.31
N VAL A 198 5.66 -13.09 -2.72
CA VAL A 198 4.72 -13.66 -3.69
C VAL A 198 5.39 -13.85 -5.06
N THR A 199 6.22 -12.87 -5.49
CA THR A 199 6.92 -12.93 -6.76
C THR A 199 8.02 -14.01 -6.78
N SER A 200 8.69 -14.23 -5.66
CA SER A 200 9.77 -15.22 -5.57
C SER A 200 9.32 -16.64 -5.93
N VAL A 201 8.09 -17.02 -5.56
CA VAL A 201 7.53 -18.35 -5.77
C VAL A 201 6.63 -18.47 -7.01
N ALA A 202 6.49 -17.39 -7.77
CA ALA A 202 5.60 -17.28 -8.93
C ALA A 202 5.68 -18.43 -9.96
N PRO A 203 6.85 -18.98 -10.31
CA PRO A 203 6.94 -20.04 -11.30
C PRO A 203 6.17 -21.31 -10.92
N ILE A 204 6.03 -21.61 -9.61
CA ILE A 204 5.32 -22.83 -9.15
C ILE A 204 3.83 -22.79 -9.52
N PRO A 205 3.02 -21.83 -9.06
CA PRO A 205 1.61 -21.77 -9.42
C PRO A 205 1.40 -21.54 -10.93
N MET A 206 2.31 -20.82 -11.61
CA MET A 206 2.22 -20.62 -13.05
C MET A 206 2.40 -21.91 -13.85
N SER A 207 3.19 -22.86 -13.33
CA SER A 207 3.39 -24.18 -13.98
C SER A 207 2.13 -25.05 -13.99
N THR A 208 1.15 -24.77 -13.13
CA THR A 208 -0.10 -25.55 -13.04
C THR A 208 -1.23 -25.00 -13.90
N MET A 209 -1.10 -23.80 -14.48
CA MET A 209 -2.20 -23.08 -15.13
C MET A 209 -2.82 -23.82 -16.32
N MET A 210 -2.04 -24.60 -17.05
CA MET A 210 -2.49 -25.27 -18.28
C MET A 210 -3.11 -26.64 -18.04
N ASN A 211 -3.11 -27.14 -16.80
CA ASN A 211 -3.75 -28.42 -16.45
C ASN A 211 -5.20 -28.20 -16.05
N HIS A 212 -6.10 -29.09 -16.46
CA HIS A 212 -7.52 -28.96 -16.17
C HIS A 212 -7.84 -29.09 -14.67
N GLU A 213 -7.13 -29.95 -13.93
CA GLU A 213 -7.42 -30.20 -12.51
C GLU A 213 -6.72 -29.19 -11.58
N TRP A 214 -5.49 -28.76 -11.93
CA TRP A 214 -4.65 -27.93 -11.09
C TRP A 214 -4.63 -26.46 -11.51
N SER A 215 -5.30 -26.11 -12.61
CA SER A 215 -5.36 -24.72 -13.12
C SER A 215 -5.85 -23.70 -12.09
N GLN A 216 -6.67 -24.14 -11.13
CA GLN A 216 -7.21 -23.29 -10.09
C GLN A 216 -6.12 -22.67 -9.21
N MET A 217 -5.01 -23.39 -8.95
CA MET A 217 -3.87 -22.87 -8.21
C MET A 217 -3.21 -21.70 -8.94
N GLY A 218 -2.93 -21.84 -10.23
CA GLY A 218 -2.34 -20.75 -11.04
C GLY A 218 -3.30 -19.57 -11.20
N GLN A 219 -4.61 -19.83 -11.40
CA GLN A 219 -5.61 -18.78 -11.50
C GLN A 219 -5.76 -17.99 -10.19
N ASN A 220 -5.81 -18.66 -9.04
CA ASN A 220 -5.88 -18.01 -7.72
C ASN A 220 -4.62 -17.21 -7.45
N TYR A 221 -3.45 -17.71 -7.85
CA TYR A 221 -2.21 -16.96 -7.76
C TYR A 221 -2.27 -15.66 -8.58
N LEU A 222 -2.73 -15.69 -9.84
CA LEU A 222 -2.88 -14.48 -10.64
C LEU A 222 -3.86 -13.49 -10.03
N ARG A 223 -5.00 -13.95 -9.50
CA ARG A 223 -5.96 -13.11 -8.80
C ARG A 223 -5.31 -12.44 -7.58
N SER A 224 -4.54 -13.21 -6.80
CA SER A 224 -3.80 -12.66 -5.65
C SER A 224 -2.73 -11.67 -6.08
N LEU A 225 -2.04 -11.90 -7.18
CA LEU A 225 -1.06 -10.99 -7.77
C LEU A 225 -1.70 -9.67 -8.20
N PHE A 226 -2.84 -9.72 -8.91
CA PHE A 226 -3.60 -8.53 -9.27
C PHE A 226 -4.11 -7.79 -8.04
N ALA A 227 -4.64 -8.49 -7.05
CA ALA A 227 -5.09 -7.89 -5.80
C ALA A 227 -3.94 -7.12 -5.11
N LEU A 228 -2.76 -7.74 -5.01
CA LEU A 228 -1.59 -7.13 -4.39
C LEU A 228 -1.07 -5.92 -5.20
N ALA A 229 -1.10 -6.02 -6.53
CA ALA A 229 -0.74 -4.92 -7.41
C ALA A 229 -1.69 -3.72 -7.23
N PHE A 230 -3.00 -3.94 -7.27
CA PHE A 230 -4.01 -2.88 -7.12
C PHE A 230 -4.20 -2.38 -5.69
N GLN A 231 -3.69 -3.07 -4.68
CA GLN A 231 -3.68 -2.57 -3.31
C GLN A 231 -3.06 -1.17 -3.21
N GLY A 232 -2.02 -0.89 -4.01
CA GLY A 232 -1.40 0.43 -4.09
C GLY A 232 -2.39 1.53 -4.47
N PHE A 233 -3.25 1.29 -5.44
CA PHE A 233 -4.31 2.23 -5.81
C PHE A 233 -5.28 2.49 -4.66
N LEU A 234 -5.70 1.43 -3.93
CA LEU A 234 -6.58 1.60 -2.78
C LEU A 234 -5.92 2.41 -1.65
N ILE A 235 -4.62 2.23 -1.43
CA ILE A 235 -3.85 3.02 -0.46
C ILE A 235 -3.89 4.51 -0.85
N ILE A 236 -3.63 4.84 -2.11
CA ILE A 236 -3.68 6.24 -2.60
C ILE A 236 -5.08 6.84 -2.43
N VAL A 237 -6.14 6.09 -2.73
CA VAL A 237 -7.52 6.55 -2.51
C VAL A 237 -7.81 6.82 -1.03
N CYS A 238 -7.36 5.94 -0.12
CA CYS A 238 -7.50 6.17 1.32
C CYS A 238 -6.77 7.44 1.78
N VAL A 239 -5.57 7.66 1.27
CA VAL A 239 -4.75 8.85 1.59
C VAL A 239 -5.42 10.12 1.06
N ALA A 240 -6.00 10.07 -0.14
CA ALA A 240 -6.76 11.18 -0.71
C ALA A 240 -7.97 11.57 0.14
N ILE A 241 -8.76 10.57 0.55
CA ILE A 241 -9.92 10.79 1.43
C ILE A 241 -9.46 11.42 2.76
N TYR A 242 -8.38 10.90 3.34
CA TYR A 242 -7.81 11.43 4.55
C TYR A 242 -7.39 12.91 4.40
N ALA A 243 -6.68 13.26 3.33
CA ALA A 243 -6.24 14.63 3.08
C ALA A 243 -7.42 15.60 2.97
N VAL A 244 -8.48 15.23 2.24
CA VAL A 244 -9.70 16.05 2.14
C VAL A 244 -10.41 16.19 3.49
N LEU A 245 -10.47 15.12 4.30
CA LEU A 245 -11.09 15.18 5.63
C LEU A 245 -10.32 16.13 6.55
N VAL A 246 -8.99 16.09 6.54
CA VAL A 246 -8.16 17.01 7.35
C VAL A 246 -8.27 18.45 6.84
N GLN A 247 -8.27 18.69 5.53
CA GLN A 247 -8.43 20.01 4.94
C GLN A 247 -9.74 20.70 5.38
N ASN A 248 -10.83 19.97 5.45
CA ASN A 248 -12.13 20.51 5.87
C ASN A 248 -12.16 20.89 7.36
N MET A 249 -11.26 20.37 8.19
CA MET A 249 -11.19 20.61 9.63
C MET A 249 -10.40 21.86 10.02
N VAL A 250 -9.47 22.30 9.19
CA VAL A 250 -8.64 23.50 9.44
C VAL A 250 -9.51 24.78 9.52
N VAL A 251 -10.77 24.70 9.12
CA VAL A 251 -11.74 25.83 9.12
C VAL A 251 -12.54 25.94 10.44
N GLU A 252 -12.39 24.98 11.38
CA GLU A 252 -13.16 25.01 12.64
C GLU A 252 -12.61 26.05 13.65
N SER A 253 -13.54 26.72 14.31
CA SER A 253 -13.24 27.79 15.29
C SER A 253 -12.72 27.27 16.64
N ASP A 254 -12.81 25.98 16.93
CA ASP A 254 -12.34 25.35 18.18
C ASP A 254 -11.05 24.54 17.94
N ILE A 255 -9.93 25.13 18.34
CA ILE A 255 -8.59 24.57 18.18
C ILE A 255 -8.46 23.20 18.88
N SER A 256 -9.05 23.05 20.08
CA SER A 256 -9.01 21.78 20.82
C SER A 256 -9.72 20.67 20.05
N MET A 257 -10.91 20.96 19.51
CA MET A 257 -11.68 20.02 18.71
C MET A 257 -10.94 19.63 17.42
N ALA A 258 -10.35 20.60 16.74
CA ALA A 258 -9.58 20.38 15.52
C ALA A 258 -8.40 19.41 15.73
N ILE A 259 -7.62 19.60 16.81
CA ILE A 259 -6.48 18.75 17.17
C ILE A 259 -6.90 17.28 17.35
N TRP A 260 -7.95 17.06 18.15
CA TRP A 260 -8.45 15.70 18.42
C TRP A 260 -9.05 15.04 17.18
N THR A 261 -9.69 15.82 16.32
CA THR A 261 -10.30 15.33 15.09
C THR A 261 -9.25 14.91 14.05
N VAL A 262 -8.18 15.72 13.86
CA VAL A 262 -7.04 15.34 12.99
C VAL A 262 -6.40 14.04 13.47
N MET A 263 -6.19 13.88 14.79
CA MET A 263 -5.71 12.62 15.35
C MET A 263 -6.66 11.47 15.05
N GLY A 264 -7.97 11.67 15.26
CA GLY A 264 -8.99 10.66 14.96
C GLY A 264 -8.98 10.22 13.50
N TYR A 265 -8.85 11.14 12.55
CA TYR A 265 -8.73 10.84 11.13
C TYR A 265 -7.43 10.10 10.79
N THR A 266 -6.32 10.42 11.46
CA THR A 266 -5.06 9.68 11.27
C THR A 266 -5.17 8.24 11.79
N VAL A 267 -5.83 8.03 12.92
CA VAL A 267 -6.16 6.69 13.43
C VAL A 267 -7.04 5.94 12.42
N LEU A 268 -8.07 6.60 11.89
CA LEU A 268 -8.94 6.04 10.87
C LEU A 268 -8.15 5.64 9.62
N LEU A 269 -7.22 6.49 9.15
CA LEU A 269 -6.32 6.18 8.05
C LEU A 269 -5.53 4.90 8.32
N CYS A 270 -4.91 4.76 9.49
CA CYS A 270 -4.16 3.55 9.85
C CYS A 270 -5.04 2.29 9.74
N PHE A 271 -6.24 2.32 10.31
CA PHE A 271 -7.17 1.18 10.25
C PHE A 271 -7.64 0.87 8.83
N THR A 272 -7.89 1.87 8.01
CA THR A 272 -8.31 1.67 6.62
C THR A 272 -7.15 1.11 5.78
N LEU A 273 -5.93 1.57 5.99
CA LEU A 273 -4.74 1.05 5.31
C LEU A 273 -4.51 -0.44 5.62
N PHE A 274 -4.68 -0.89 6.86
CA PHE A 274 -4.63 -2.32 7.20
C PHE A 274 -5.67 -3.15 6.44
N LYS A 275 -6.86 -2.59 6.19
CA LYS A 275 -7.94 -3.27 5.47
C LYS A 275 -7.76 -3.28 3.95
N THR A 276 -6.87 -2.47 3.38
CA THR A 276 -6.70 -2.38 1.91
C THR A 276 -6.31 -3.71 1.27
N SER A 277 -5.45 -4.52 1.94
CA SER A 277 -5.07 -5.84 1.45
C SER A 277 -6.27 -6.79 1.37
N SER A 278 -7.07 -6.88 2.43
CA SER A 278 -8.27 -7.70 2.47
C SER A 278 -9.31 -7.24 1.44
N LEU A 279 -9.49 -5.92 1.29
CA LEU A 279 -10.41 -5.34 0.32
C LEU A 279 -9.97 -5.65 -1.12
N ALA A 280 -8.68 -5.49 -1.43
CA ALA A 280 -8.12 -5.82 -2.73
C ALA A 280 -8.36 -7.31 -3.07
N ARG A 281 -8.05 -8.22 -2.14
CA ARG A 281 -8.30 -9.66 -2.32
C ARG A 281 -9.78 -9.96 -2.54
N SER A 282 -10.67 -9.31 -1.83
CA SER A 282 -12.13 -9.46 -2.01
C SER A 282 -12.59 -9.02 -3.41
N VAL A 283 -12.10 -7.88 -3.91
CA VAL A 283 -12.44 -7.34 -5.24
C VAL A 283 -12.03 -8.30 -6.35
N PHE A 284 -10.84 -8.93 -6.24
CA PHE A 284 -10.32 -9.86 -7.23
C PHE A 284 -10.71 -11.32 -6.98
N ASN A 285 -11.56 -11.59 -5.96
CA ASN A 285 -11.95 -12.93 -5.55
C ASN A 285 -10.72 -13.85 -5.36
N ALA A 286 -9.70 -13.31 -4.70
CA ALA A 286 -8.45 -14.00 -4.39
C ALA A 286 -8.56 -14.63 -2.99
N HIS A 287 -8.54 -15.96 -2.95
CA HIS A 287 -8.66 -16.76 -1.72
C HIS A 287 -7.36 -17.47 -1.40
#